data_71752317f21c1f5a202589bf80ec48dd
#
_entry.id   71752317f21c1f5a202589bf80ec48dd
#
_cell.length_a   1.000
_cell.length_b   1.000
_cell.length_c   1.000
_cell.angle_alpha   90.00
_cell.angle_beta   90.00
_cell.angle_gamma   90.00
#
_symmetry.space_group_name_H-M   'P 1'
#
loop_
_entity.id
_entity.type
_entity.pdbx_description
1 polymer ?
#
loop_
_entity_poly.entity_id
_entity_poly.type
_entity_poly.pdbx_seq_one_letter_code
_entity_poly.pdbx_strand_id
1 'polypeptide(L)'
;WQLGPTYFETSALLITFVLLGKWLETRAKGQASQAIQKLMQLQPTIETSVGQIILVKPGEKIPADGIVVSGKSYIDESLLTGESVPVKKDVDDKVIGGTINTTGSFEFRVTASGKNSRLSAIIRLVEEAQSSRAPIQDWADKISSIFVPVVILVAIITFVITGSWMTFVAVIVIACPCALGLATPTAIMVGTGKGALNGILIKGGEPLEKASQINTIVFDKTGTLTEGKPRVTEINGDILQIAASLERHSEHPIASAILKANEKELLNVSDFKALPGTGIEGIINKKKYFFGKHEDRLGLFQNKNLLGTIVVEDAIRETSVKAVNLLRKMGLSVYMLTGDNQKTADKIALSLGITNVIAEVMPEDKAAKIKQLQDAGRRVAMIGDGVNDAPALAQADLGIAMGSGSDVAMEAGGIVLATNDPRNVASALDLAKKTVFKIKSNLFFAMIYNLLGIPVAAMGLLKPEIAGLAMALSSVSVVTNSLLLNLWTKKSYTA
;
A
#
# COMPACT_ATOMS: atom_id res chain seq x y z
N TRP A 1 -42.61 -24.15 -51.25
CA TRP A 1 -41.93 -23.84 -50.02
C TRP A 1 -41.94 -22.31 -49.83
N GLN A 2 -42.92 -21.73 -49.13
CA GLN A 2 -42.81 -20.35 -48.64
C GLN A 2 -41.83 -20.37 -47.53
N LEU A 3 -40.66 -19.84 -47.78
CA LEU A 3 -39.66 -19.52 -46.70
C LEU A 3 -40.38 -18.55 -45.79
N GLY A 4 -40.53 -18.91 -44.49
CA GLY A 4 -41.05 -18.00 -43.48
C GLY A 4 -40.16 -16.73 -43.37
N PRO A 5 -40.54 -15.75 -42.56
CA PRO A 5 -39.77 -14.50 -42.44
C PRO A 5 -38.30 -14.78 -42.14
N THR A 6 -37.42 -14.26 -42.97
CA THR A 6 -35.97 -14.38 -42.79
C THR A 6 -35.51 -13.28 -41.86
N TYR A 7 -34.75 -13.63 -40.81
CA TYR A 7 -34.25 -12.69 -39.77
C TYR A 7 -32.79 -12.29 -40.00
N PHE A 8 -32.32 -12.28 -41.25
CA PHE A 8 -30.90 -11.96 -41.56
C PHE A 8 -30.50 -10.56 -41.13
N GLU A 9 -31.36 -9.57 -41.31
CA GLU A 9 -31.10 -8.18 -40.91
C GLU A 9 -30.98 -8.07 -39.40
N THR A 10 -31.90 -8.64 -38.62
CA THR A 10 -31.89 -8.67 -37.17
C THR A 10 -30.62 -9.36 -36.65
N SER A 11 -30.25 -10.51 -37.25
CA SER A 11 -29.02 -11.22 -36.86
C SER A 11 -27.77 -10.42 -37.17
N ALA A 12 -27.69 -9.78 -38.34
CA ALA A 12 -26.56 -8.94 -38.72
C ALA A 12 -26.40 -7.73 -37.80
N LEU A 13 -27.49 -7.03 -37.47
CA LEU A 13 -27.48 -5.90 -36.55
C LEU A 13 -27.11 -6.33 -35.13
N LEU A 14 -27.67 -7.43 -34.64
CA LEU A 14 -27.35 -7.97 -33.31
C LEU A 14 -25.86 -8.30 -33.18
N ILE A 15 -25.30 -9.03 -34.15
CA ILE A 15 -23.88 -9.38 -34.19
C ILE A 15 -23.02 -8.10 -34.23
N THR A 16 -23.40 -7.12 -35.05
CA THR A 16 -22.71 -5.86 -35.19
C THR A 16 -22.67 -5.11 -33.86
N PHE A 17 -23.78 -4.99 -33.15
CA PHE A 17 -23.83 -4.30 -31.85
C PHE A 17 -23.05 -5.05 -30.75
N VAL A 18 -23.11 -6.37 -30.73
CA VAL A 18 -22.32 -7.20 -29.82
C VAL A 18 -20.82 -7.03 -30.10
N LEU A 19 -20.42 -7.07 -31.37
CA LEU A 19 -19.00 -6.87 -31.75
C LEU A 19 -18.54 -5.44 -31.45
N LEU A 20 -19.36 -4.43 -31.71
CA LEU A 20 -19.08 -3.04 -31.34
C LEU A 20 -18.90 -2.90 -29.83
N GLY A 21 -19.80 -3.51 -29.04
CA GLY A 21 -19.69 -3.54 -27.59
C GLY A 21 -18.38 -4.18 -27.14
N LYS A 22 -18.00 -5.32 -27.70
CA LYS A 22 -16.75 -6.02 -27.43
C LYS A 22 -15.50 -5.20 -27.82
N TRP A 23 -15.54 -4.52 -28.94
CA TRP A 23 -14.45 -3.64 -29.38
C TRP A 23 -14.28 -2.45 -28.45
N LEU A 24 -15.38 -1.78 -28.07
CA LEU A 24 -15.34 -0.67 -27.10
C LEU A 24 -14.83 -1.13 -25.72
N GLU A 25 -15.27 -2.31 -25.25
CA GLU A 25 -14.81 -2.94 -24.03
C GLU A 25 -13.28 -3.18 -24.06
N THR A 26 -12.79 -3.78 -25.15
CA THR A 26 -11.35 -4.09 -25.30
C THR A 26 -10.51 -2.81 -25.31
N ARG A 27 -10.98 -1.77 -26.02
CA ARG A 27 -10.30 -0.47 -26.06
C ARG A 27 -10.26 0.19 -24.68
N ALA A 28 -11.34 0.13 -23.93
CA ALA A 28 -11.44 0.70 -22.61
C ALA A 28 -10.60 -0.09 -21.57
N LYS A 29 -10.53 -1.42 -21.67
CA LYS A 29 -9.61 -2.26 -20.89
C LYS A 29 -8.13 -1.90 -21.16
N GLY A 30 -7.77 -1.62 -22.40
CA GLY A 30 -6.43 -1.14 -22.76
C GLY A 30 -6.06 0.16 -22.01
N GLN A 31 -7.02 1.08 -21.86
CA GLN A 31 -6.80 2.30 -21.06
C GLN A 31 -6.64 2.01 -19.55
N ALA A 32 -7.37 1.02 -19.03
CA ALA A 32 -7.24 0.61 -17.63
C ALA A 32 -5.85 0.03 -17.31
N SER A 33 -5.19 -0.60 -18.29
CA SER A 33 -3.85 -1.19 -18.16
C SER A 33 -2.69 -0.19 -18.33
N GLN A 34 -2.96 1.07 -18.67
CA GLN A 34 -1.91 2.07 -18.94
C GLN A 34 -0.96 2.31 -17.74
N ALA A 35 -1.46 2.16 -16.52
CA ALA A 35 -0.64 2.34 -15.32
C ALA A 35 0.53 1.33 -15.27
N ILE A 36 0.25 0.05 -15.56
CA ILE A 36 1.29 -0.98 -15.64
C ILE A 36 2.24 -0.72 -16.80
N GLN A 37 1.71 -0.37 -17.97
CA GLN A 37 2.56 -0.04 -19.13
C GLN A 37 3.55 1.09 -18.81
N LYS A 38 3.10 2.12 -18.07
CA LYS A 38 4.00 3.19 -17.61
C LYS A 38 5.07 2.68 -16.67
N LEU A 39 4.74 1.80 -15.72
CA LEU A 39 5.72 1.19 -14.82
C LEU A 39 6.71 0.29 -15.58
N MET A 40 6.23 -0.50 -16.55
CA MET A 40 7.10 -1.34 -17.39
C MET A 40 8.07 -0.50 -18.25
N GLN A 41 7.64 0.68 -18.74
CA GLN A 41 8.52 1.60 -19.47
C GLN A 41 9.64 2.21 -18.61
N LEU A 42 9.52 2.13 -17.28
CA LEU A 42 10.59 2.53 -16.37
C LEU A 42 11.70 1.50 -16.26
N GLN A 43 11.43 0.23 -16.61
CA GLN A 43 12.45 -0.81 -16.52
C GLN A 43 13.68 -0.44 -17.35
N PRO A 44 14.87 -0.44 -16.72
CA PRO A 44 16.10 -0.21 -17.45
C PRO A 44 16.35 -1.33 -18.45
N THR A 45 16.82 -0.95 -19.63
CA THR A 45 17.21 -1.90 -20.70
C THR A 45 18.66 -2.35 -20.59
N ILE A 46 19.44 -1.76 -19.68
CA ILE A 46 20.87 -2.05 -19.52
C ILE A 46 21.03 -3.21 -18.55
N GLU A 47 21.70 -4.26 -19.00
CA GLU A 47 22.11 -5.36 -18.11
C GLU A 47 23.22 -4.90 -17.19
N THR A 48 23.03 -5.07 -15.90
CA THR A 48 23.99 -4.71 -14.86
C THR A 48 24.23 -5.88 -13.93
N SER A 49 25.49 -6.02 -13.45
CA SER A 49 25.86 -7.06 -12.50
C SER A 49 25.91 -6.53 -11.07
N VAL A 50 25.48 -7.35 -10.11
CA VAL A 50 25.60 -7.03 -8.68
C VAL A 50 27.06 -6.79 -8.32
N GLY A 51 27.33 -5.71 -7.55
CA GLY A 51 28.67 -5.27 -7.17
C GLY A 51 29.33 -4.30 -8.14
N GLN A 52 28.82 -4.14 -9.36
CA GLN A 52 29.31 -3.18 -10.34
C GLN A 52 29.14 -1.74 -9.83
N ILE A 53 30.15 -0.88 -10.06
CA ILE A 53 30.05 0.56 -9.78
C ILE A 53 29.71 1.25 -11.10
N ILE A 54 28.68 2.10 -11.06
CA ILE A 54 28.14 2.80 -12.21
C ILE A 54 28.05 4.30 -11.90
N LEU A 55 28.58 5.12 -12.81
CA LEU A 55 28.43 6.57 -12.79
C LEU A 55 27.11 6.96 -13.44
N VAL A 56 26.32 7.80 -12.79
CA VAL A 56 25.06 8.36 -13.30
C VAL A 56 25.17 9.89 -13.39
N LYS A 57 24.97 10.41 -14.59
CA LYS A 57 25.02 11.85 -14.88
C LYS A 57 23.63 12.48 -14.76
N PRO A 58 23.57 13.84 -14.66
CA PRO A 58 22.30 14.55 -14.68
C PRO A 58 21.46 14.21 -15.93
N GLY A 59 20.15 13.98 -15.72
CA GLY A 59 19.20 13.60 -16.76
C GLY A 59 19.20 12.10 -17.11
N GLU A 60 20.15 11.31 -16.60
CA GLU A 60 20.19 9.87 -16.87
C GLU A 60 19.25 9.09 -15.95
N LYS A 61 18.71 8.01 -16.49
CA LYS A 61 17.93 7.03 -15.75
C LYS A 61 18.87 6.07 -15.00
N ILE A 62 18.59 5.82 -13.73
CA ILE A 62 19.36 4.88 -12.89
C ILE A 62 19.09 3.45 -13.37
N PRO A 63 20.15 2.69 -13.78
CA PRO A 63 19.99 1.41 -14.47
C PRO A 63 19.68 0.24 -13.54
N ALA A 64 19.90 0.33 -12.24
CA ALA A 64 19.70 -0.75 -11.27
C ALA A 64 19.51 -0.20 -9.85
N ASP A 65 19.05 -1.03 -8.92
CA ASP A 65 19.05 -0.67 -7.50
C ASP A 65 20.47 -0.71 -6.93
N GLY A 66 20.80 0.20 -6.03
CA GLY A 66 22.13 0.23 -5.43
C GLY A 66 22.27 1.18 -4.24
N ILE A 67 23.55 1.35 -3.85
CA ILE A 67 23.95 2.24 -2.76
C ILE A 67 24.98 3.22 -3.31
N VAL A 68 24.80 4.52 -3.05
CA VAL A 68 25.71 5.57 -3.47
C VAL A 68 27.07 5.37 -2.78
N VAL A 69 28.15 5.33 -3.56
CA VAL A 69 29.52 5.19 -3.07
C VAL A 69 30.33 6.48 -3.15
N SER A 70 29.99 7.37 -4.07
CA SER A 70 30.63 8.68 -4.20
C SER A 70 29.67 9.71 -4.85
N GLY A 71 29.89 10.98 -4.54
CA GLY A 71 29.07 12.07 -5.09
C GLY A 71 27.78 12.31 -4.29
N LYS A 72 26.97 13.23 -4.81
CA LYS A 72 25.64 13.57 -4.26
C LYS A 72 24.75 14.11 -5.37
N SER A 73 23.46 13.84 -5.28
CA SER A 73 22.49 14.35 -6.26
C SER A 73 21.08 14.45 -5.67
N TYR A 74 20.17 15.01 -6.49
CA TYR A 74 18.73 14.91 -6.28
C TYR A 74 18.16 13.96 -7.32
N ILE A 75 17.32 13.02 -6.87
CA ILE A 75 16.74 11.97 -7.71
C ILE A 75 15.22 12.14 -7.73
N ASP A 76 14.66 12.16 -8.94
CA ASP A 76 13.22 12.13 -9.16
C ASP A 76 12.72 10.69 -9.04
N GLU A 77 12.07 10.41 -7.92
CA GLU A 77 11.42 9.13 -7.61
C GLU A 77 9.89 9.20 -7.79
N SER A 78 9.35 10.28 -8.40
CA SER A 78 7.91 10.57 -8.45
C SER A 78 7.05 9.48 -9.07
N LEU A 79 7.58 8.78 -10.08
CA LEU A 79 6.87 7.68 -10.75
C LEU A 79 6.72 6.41 -9.89
N LEU A 80 7.51 6.29 -8.83
CA LEU A 80 7.44 5.17 -7.87
C LEU A 80 6.77 5.56 -6.55
N THR A 81 6.98 6.79 -6.11
CA THR A 81 6.52 7.28 -4.80
C THR A 81 5.26 8.16 -4.90
N GLY A 82 5.01 8.71 -6.08
CA GLY A 82 3.98 9.72 -6.30
C GLY A 82 4.31 11.10 -5.70
N GLU A 83 5.54 11.31 -5.25
CA GLU A 83 6.01 12.59 -4.67
C GLU A 83 6.77 13.37 -5.74
N SER A 84 6.34 14.60 -6.03
CA SER A 84 6.92 15.43 -7.11
C SER A 84 8.24 16.11 -6.72
N VAL A 85 8.63 16.09 -5.44
CA VAL A 85 9.86 16.73 -4.98
C VAL A 85 11.01 15.75 -5.09
N PRO A 86 12.10 16.09 -5.85
CA PRO A 86 13.27 15.24 -5.93
C PRO A 86 13.92 14.99 -4.57
N VAL A 87 14.33 13.76 -4.30
CA VAL A 87 14.92 13.33 -3.05
C VAL A 87 16.43 13.49 -3.11
N LYS A 88 17.02 14.17 -2.12
CA LYS A 88 18.48 14.26 -1.97
C LYS A 88 19.06 12.90 -1.62
N LYS A 89 20.15 12.52 -2.31
CA LYS A 89 20.94 11.31 -2.03
C LYS A 89 22.38 11.70 -1.82
N ASP A 90 22.92 11.24 -0.70
CA ASP A 90 24.33 11.35 -0.32
C ASP A 90 24.96 9.93 -0.29
N VAL A 91 26.26 9.84 0.05
CA VAL A 91 26.94 8.54 0.20
C VAL A 91 26.21 7.66 1.23
N ASP A 92 26.17 6.35 0.96
CA ASP A 92 25.44 5.31 1.70
C ASP A 92 23.90 5.34 1.54
N ASP A 93 23.34 6.30 0.80
CA ASP A 93 21.91 6.30 0.49
C ASP A 93 21.56 5.28 -0.60
N LYS A 94 20.37 4.67 -0.47
CA LYS A 94 19.84 3.74 -1.46
C LYS A 94 19.25 4.48 -2.64
N VAL A 95 19.52 3.98 -3.85
CA VAL A 95 18.93 4.43 -5.13
C VAL A 95 18.16 3.30 -5.78
N ILE A 96 17.10 3.63 -6.52
CA ILE A 96 16.17 2.68 -7.12
C ILE A 96 16.28 2.75 -8.63
N GLY A 97 16.43 1.61 -9.28
CA GLY A 97 16.45 1.48 -10.74
C GLY A 97 15.15 2.01 -11.37
N GLY A 98 15.29 2.71 -12.49
CA GLY A 98 14.16 3.33 -13.19
C GLY A 98 13.85 4.77 -12.79
N THR A 99 14.43 5.30 -11.69
CA THR A 99 14.34 6.72 -11.30
C THR A 99 15.30 7.59 -12.09
N ILE A 100 15.12 8.90 -12.06
CA ILE A 100 15.87 9.85 -12.89
C ILE A 100 16.77 10.73 -12.03
N ASN A 101 18.06 10.77 -12.35
CA ASN A 101 18.99 11.70 -11.73
C ASN A 101 18.75 13.13 -12.26
N THR A 102 18.61 14.15 -11.37
CA THR A 102 18.23 15.50 -11.82
C THR A 102 19.40 16.46 -11.90
N THR A 103 20.27 16.56 -10.90
CA THR A 103 21.20 17.70 -10.81
C THR A 103 22.68 17.35 -10.74
N GLY A 104 23.08 16.46 -9.83
CA GLY A 104 24.48 16.09 -9.60
C GLY A 104 24.92 14.87 -10.40
N SER A 105 26.18 14.50 -10.31
CA SER A 105 26.64 13.17 -10.72
C SER A 105 27.09 12.39 -9.49
N PHE A 106 26.86 11.09 -9.51
CA PHE A 106 27.22 10.20 -8.42
C PHE A 106 27.55 8.81 -8.95
N GLU A 107 28.35 8.09 -8.20
CA GLU A 107 28.62 6.67 -8.45
C GLU A 107 27.87 5.82 -7.42
N PHE A 108 27.30 4.73 -7.87
CA PHE A 108 26.62 3.80 -6.97
C PHE A 108 27.05 2.37 -7.27
N ARG A 109 27.03 1.54 -6.22
CA ARG A 109 27.28 0.10 -6.33
C ARG A 109 25.95 -0.62 -6.47
N VAL A 110 25.83 -1.43 -7.52
CA VAL A 110 24.65 -2.23 -7.81
C VAL A 110 24.43 -3.28 -6.71
N THR A 111 23.23 -3.30 -6.13
CA THR A 111 22.81 -4.29 -5.13
C THR A 111 21.77 -5.27 -5.67
N ALA A 112 20.92 -4.84 -6.62
CA ALA A 112 19.96 -5.69 -7.29
C ALA A 112 19.67 -5.18 -8.70
N SER A 113 19.42 -6.11 -9.63
CA SER A 113 19.13 -5.80 -11.03
C SER A 113 18.12 -6.77 -11.65
N GLY A 114 17.54 -6.40 -12.78
CA GLY A 114 16.62 -7.24 -13.54
C GLY A 114 15.39 -7.67 -12.70
N LYS A 115 15.12 -8.98 -12.66
CA LYS A 115 13.95 -9.54 -11.95
C LYS A 115 13.98 -9.33 -10.44
N ASN A 116 15.17 -9.11 -9.86
CA ASN A 116 15.36 -8.91 -8.43
C ASN A 116 15.31 -7.41 -8.03
N SER A 117 15.11 -6.51 -8.99
CA SER A 117 14.99 -5.08 -8.70
C SER A 117 13.67 -4.76 -7.99
N ARG A 118 13.68 -3.70 -7.20
CA ARG A 118 12.51 -3.17 -6.51
C ARG A 118 11.37 -2.81 -7.49
N LEU A 119 11.71 -2.24 -8.62
CA LEU A 119 10.72 -1.93 -9.67
C LEU A 119 10.06 -3.19 -10.22
N SER A 120 10.82 -4.27 -10.45
CA SER A 120 10.25 -5.57 -10.89
C SER A 120 9.34 -6.17 -9.82
N ALA A 121 9.68 -6.05 -8.54
CA ALA A 121 8.82 -6.48 -7.44
C ALA A 121 7.50 -5.68 -7.42
N ILE A 122 7.55 -4.37 -7.63
CA ILE A 122 6.36 -3.51 -7.73
C ILE A 122 5.47 -3.93 -8.90
N ILE A 123 6.03 -4.15 -10.10
CA ILE A 123 5.29 -4.59 -11.28
C ILE A 123 4.61 -5.93 -10.99
N ARG A 124 5.33 -6.91 -10.43
CA ARG A 124 4.77 -8.21 -10.07
C ARG A 124 3.61 -8.09 -9.09
N LEU A 125 3.74 -7.27 -8.04
CA LEU A 125 2.66 -7.04 -7.08
C LEU A 125 1.40 -6.45 -7.75
N VAL A 126 1.57 -5.56 -8.73
CA VAL A 126 0.43 -4.97 -9.46
C VAL A 126 -0.21 -5.98 -10.42
N GLU A 127 0.58 -6.83 -11.07
CA GLU A 127 0.10 -7.93 -11.93
C GLU A 127 -0.67 -8.98 -11.12
N GLU A 128 -0.12 -9.40 -9.98
CA GLU A 128 -0.79 -10.32 -9.03
C GLU A 128 -2.11 -9.72 -8.53
N ALA A 129 -2.11 -8.42 -8.20
CA ALA A 129 -3.32 -7.72 -7.77
C ALA A 129 -4.42 -7.72 -8.82
N GLN A 130 -4.07 -7.62 -10.10
CA GLN A 130 -5.05 -7.62 -11.19
C GLN A 130 -5.64 -8.99 -11.47
N SER A 131 -4.89 -10.06 -11.21
CA SER A 131 -5.36 -11.45 -11.34
C SER A 131 -6.12 -11.95 -10.10
N SER A 132 -6.06 -11.21 -9.00
CA SER A 132 -6.68 -11.61 -7.74
C SER A 132 -8.19 -11.45 -7.78
N ARG A 133 -8.91 -12.35 -7.09
CA ARG A 133 -10.36 -12.26 -6.90
C ARG A 133 -10.68 -11.48 -5.63
N ALA A 134 -11.73 -10.67 -5.68
CA ALA A 134 -12.28 -10.01 -4.50
C ALA A 134 -13.49 -10.79 -3.97
N PRO A 135 -13.75 -10.85 -2.66
CA PRO A 135 -14.93 -11.51 -2.09
C PRO A 135 -16.26 -11.04 -2.70
N ILE A 136 -16.36 -9.77 -3.05
CA ILE A 136 -17.54 -9.20 -3.72
C ILE A 136 -17.79 -9.82 -5.11
N GLN A 137 -16.76 -10.38 -5.76
CA GLN A 137 -16.92 -11.08 -7.03
C GLN A 137 -17.61 -12.43 -6.85
N ASP A 138 -17.34 -13.15 -5.78
CA ASP A 138 -18.00 -14.42 -5.47
C ASP A 138 -19.51 -14.21 -5.26
N TRP A 139 -19.90 -13.06 -4.69
CA TRP A 139 -21.29 -12.66 -4.59
C TRP A 139 -21.94 -12.42 -5.96
N ALA A 140 -21.24 -11.73 -6.86
CA ALA A 140 -21.72 -11.49 -8.22
C ALA A 140 -21.89 -12.82 -9.00
N ASP A 141 -20.94 -13.74 -8.85
CA ASP A 141 -20.99 -15.07 -9.49
C ASP A 141 -22.16 -15.90 -8.93
N LYS A 142 -22.42 -15.86 -7.62
CA LYS A 142 -23.61 -16.48 -7.02
C LYS A 142 -24.91 -15.92 -7.54
N ILE A 143 -25.02 -14.60 -7.66
CA ILE A 143 -26.21 -13.96 -8.23
C ILE A 143 -26.41 -14.43 -9.68
N SER A 144 -25.34 -14.45 -10.48
CA SER A 144 -25.38 -14.90 -11.88
C SER A 144 -25.83 -16.36 -12.01
N SER A 145 -25.39 -17.25 -11.12
CA SER A 145 -25.73 -18.67 -11.15
C SER A 145 -27.22 -18.95 -10.91
N ILE A 146 -27.92 -18.08 -10.20
CA ILE A 146 -29.37 -18.14 -9.99
C ILE A 146 -30.11 -17.38 -11.07
N PHE A 147 -29.58 -16.21 -11.47
CA PHE A 147 -30.21 -15.32 -12.42
C PHE A 147 -30.38 -15.97 -13.80
N VAL A 148 -29.35 -16.66 -14.33
CA VAL A 148 -29.39 -17.26 -15.67
C VAL A 148 -30.50 -18.33 -15.82
N PRO A 149 -30.64 -19.33 -14.91
CA PRO A 149 -31.75 -20.27 -14.97
C PRO A 149 -33.14 -19.62 -14.91
N VAL A 150 -33.28 -18.60 -14.03
CA VAL A 150 -34.55 -17.87 -13.88
C VAL A 150 -34.91 -17.15 -15.19
N VAL A 151 -33.95 -16.52 -15.83
CA VAL A 151 -34.19 -15.84 -17.11
C VAL A 151 -34.54 -16.80 -18.24
N ILE A 152 -33.88 -17.96 -18.30
CA ILE A 152 -34.22 -19.00 -19.28
C ILE A 152 -35.68 -19.45 -19.08
N LEU A 153 -36.11 -19.65 -17.85
CA LEU A 153 -37.49 -19.99 -17.53
C LEU A 153 -38.47 -18.89 -17.99
N VAL A 154 -38.14 -17.60 -17.68
CA VAL A 154 -38.93 -16.44 -18.12
C VAL A 154 -39.04 -16.41 -19.66
N ALA A 155 -37.93 -16.64 -20.37
CA ALA A 155 -37.89 -16.66 -21.82
C ALA A 155 -38.81 -17.78 -22.42
N ILE A 156 -38.76 -18.97 -21.81
CA ILE A 156 -39.61 -20.10 -22.21
C ILE A 156 -41.11 -19.78 -21.96
N ILE A 157 -41.44 -19.27 -20.76
CA ILE A 157 -42.81 -18.88 -20.43
C ILE A 157 -43.32 -17.79 -21.41
N THR A 158 -42.49 -16.79 -21.68
CA THR A 158 -42.79 -15.72 -22.61
C THR A 158 -43.06 -16.28 -24.01
N PHE A 159 -42.25 -17.24 -24.49
CA PHE A 159 -42.42 -17.90 -25.77
C PHE A 159 -43.75 -18.67 -25.82
N VAL A 160 -44.08 -19.44 -24.79
CA VAL A 160 -45.32 -20.20 -24.69
C VAL A 160 -46.55 -19.28 -24.76
N ILE A 161 -46.51 -18.13 -24.10
CA ILE A 161 -47.60 -17.15 -24.05
C ILE A 161 -47.73 -16.38 -25.37
N THR A 162 -46.61 -15.95 -25.96
CA THR A 162 -46.63 -15.05 -27.13
C THR A 162 -46.53 -15.76 -28.48
N GLY A 163 -46.01 -17.01 -28.51
CA GLY A 163 -45.67 -17.74 -29.74
C GLY A 163 -44.56 -17.10 -30.56
N SER A 164 -43.88 -16.07 -30.03
CA SER A 164 -42.92 -15.25 -30.77
C SER A 164 -41.47 -15.62 -30.45
N TRP A 165 -40.75 -16.15 -31.44
CA TRP A 165 -39.30 -16.38 -31.35
C TRP A 165 -38.50 -15.09 -31.14
N MET A 166 -38.99 -13.97 -31.70
CA MET A 166 -38.33 -12.68 -31.54
C MET A 166 -38.33 -12.21 -30.06
N THR A 167 -39.48 -12.40 -29.39
CA THR A 167 -39.61 -12.07 -27.97
C THR A 167 -38.73 -12.97 -27.11
N PHE A 168 -38.71 -14.27 -27.41
CA PHE A 168 -37.81 -15.23 -26.72
C PHE A 168 -36.35 -14.81 -26.84
N VAL A 169 -35.88 -14.51 -28.06
CA VAL A 169 -34.50 -14.09 -28.31
C VAL A 169 -34.20 -12.75 -27.63
N ALA A 170 -35.14 -11.79 -27.66
CA ALA A 170 -34.95 -10.49 -26.99
C ALA A 170 -34.75 -10.64 -25.49
N VAL A 171 -35.53 -11.52 -24.81
CA VAL A 171 -35.39 -11.81 -23.39
C VAL A 171 -34.01 -12.44 -23.08
N ILE A 172 -33.56 -13.41 -23.88
CA ILE A 172 -32.26 -14.05 -23.68
C ILE A 172 -31.12 -13.05 -23.90
N VAL A 173 -31.20 -12.23 -24.93
CA VAL A 173 -30.16 -11.26 -25.27
C VAL A 173 -30.02 -10.20 -24.18
N ILE A 174 -31.13 -9.55 -23.75
CA ILE A 174 -31.11 -8.50 -22.75
C ILE A 174 -30.65 -9.02 -21.37
N ALA A 175 -30.84 -10.28 -21.10
CA ALA A 175 -30.51 -10.90 -19.84
C ALA A 175 -29.02 -11.35 -19.72
N CYS A 176 -28.23 -11.24 -20.78
CA CYS A 176 -26.81 -11.58 -20.67
C CYS A 176 -26.13 -10.79 -19.53
N PRO A 177 -25.51 -11.43 -18.51
CA PRO A 177 -24.83 -10.74 -17.43
C PRO A 177 -23.39 -10.33 -17.81
N CYS A 178 -23.15 -10.00 -19.10
CA CYS A 178 -21.80 -9.75 -19.63
C CYS A 178 -21.07 -8.63 -18.90
N ALA A 179 -21.76 -7.54 -18.53
CA ALA A 179 -21.20 -6.42 -17.81
C ALA A 179 -20.89 -6.75 -16.35
N LEU A 180 -21.60 -7.71 -15.74
CA LEU A 180 -21.40 -8.12 -14.34
C LEU A 180 -20.02 -8.75 -14.13
N GLY A 181 -19.59 -9.63 -15.06
CA GLY A 181 -18.26 -10.24 -15.00
C GLY A 181 -17.10 -9.22 -15.17
N LEU A 182 -17.39 -8.01 -15.69
CA LEU A 182 -16.40 -6.94 -15.87
C LEU A 182 -16.38 -5.92 -14.72
N ALA A 183 -17.45 -5.86 -13.95
CA ALA A 183 -17.69 -4.81 -12.95
C ALA A 183 -16.58 -4.73 -11.91
N THR A 184 -16.16 -5.86 -11.36
CA THR A 184 -15.14 -5.95 -10.32
C THR A 184 -13.71 -5.89 -10.88
N PRO A 185 -13.31 -6.75 -11.86
CA PRO A 185 -11.93 -6.75 -12.35
C PRO A 185 -11.48 -5.40 -12.91
N THR A 186 -12.35 -4.72 -13.67
CA THR A 186 -11.97 -3.43 -14.27
C THR A 186 -11.73 -2.35 -13.21
N ALA A 187 -12.57 -2.28 -12.17
CA ALA A 187 -12.39 -1.30 -11.10
C ALA A 187 -11.14 -1.61 -10.26
N ILE A 188 -10.85 -2.88 -9.96
CA ILE A 188 -9.62 -3.30 -9.28
C ILE A 188 -8.40 -2.90 -10.11
N MET A 189 -8.39 -3.22 -11.41
CA MET A 189 -7.29 -2.90 -12.32
C MET A 189 -6.97 -1.39 -12.34
N VAL A 190 -8.00 -0.54 -12.48
CA VAL A 190 -7.82 0.91 -12.48
C VAL A 190 -7.40 1.42 -11.11
N GLY A 191 -8.04 0.93 -10.03
CA GLY A 191 -7.75 1.36 -8.66
C GLY A 191 -6.34 0.98 -8.21
N THR A 192 -5.92 -0.27 -8.42
CA THR A 192 -4.55 -0.74 -8.06
C THR A 192 -3.50 -0.07 -8.92
N GLY A 193 -3.75 0.09 -10.23
CA GLY A 193 -2.87 0.81 -11.13
C GLY A 193 -2.70 2.28 -10.72
N LYS A 194 -3.79 2.97 -10.38
CA LYS A 194 -3.75 4.34 -9.88
C LYS A 194 -3.02 4.44 -8.54
N GLY A 195 -3.23 3.46 -7.66
CA GLY A 195 -2.49 3.33 -6.40
C GLY A 195 -0.99 3.23 -6.64
N ALA A 196 -0.57 2.31 -7.50
CA ALA A 196 0.84 2.07 -7.81
C ALA A 196 1.56 3.31 -8.34
N LEU A 197 0.93 4.08 -9.24
CA LEU A 197 1.45 5.37 -9.74
C LEU A 197 1.54 6.47 -8.66
N ASN A 198 0.96 6.23 -7.47
CA ASN A 198 1.02 7.14 -6.34
C ASN A 198 1.75 6.53 -5.13
N GLY A 199 2.54 5.48 -5.35
CA GLY A 199 3.31 4.82 -4.32
C GLY A 199 2.46 4.00 -3.32
N ILE A 200 1.25 3.60 -3.71
CA ILE A 200 0.34 2.77 -2.91
C ILE A 200 0.15 1.43 -3.62
N LEU A 201 0.86 0.41 -3.16
CA LEU A 201 0.83 -0.93 -3.74
C LEU A 201 -0.21 -1.78 -3.00
N ILE A 202 -1.26 -2.18 -3.69
CA ILE A 202 -2.38 -2.94 -3.10
C ILE A 202 -2.33 -4.35 -3.69
N LYS A 203 -2.27 -5.37 -2.85
CA LYS A 203 -2.09 -6.78 -3.25
C LYS A 203 -3.37 -7.48 -3.68
N GLY A 204 -4.31 -6.74 -4.25
CA GLY A 204 -5.47 -7.35 -4.86
C GLY A 204 -6.83 -6.85 -4.37
N GLY A 205 -7.87 -7.58 -4.74
CA GLY A 205 -9.24 -7.20 -4.47
C GLY A 205 -9.65 -7.36 -3.01
N GLU A 206 -9.15 -8.39 -2.33
CA GLU A 206 -9.47 -8.63 -0.92
C GLU A 206 -8.92 -7.53 0.01
N PRO A 207 -7.64 -7.09 -0.07
CA PRO A 207 -7.16 -5.94 0.68
C PRO A 207 -7.91 -4.64 0.39
N LEU A 208 -8.35 -4.41 -0.86
CA LEU A 208 -9.19 -3.27 -1.22
C LEU A 208 -10.53 -3.30 -0.48
N GLU A 209 -11.17 -4.44 -0.46
CA GLU A 209 -12.46 -4.62 0.21
C GLU A 209 -12.33 -4.46 1.73
N LYS A 210 -11.34 -5.12 2.34
CA LYS A 210 -11.01 -4.98 3.77
C LYS A 210 -10.71 -3.52 4.12
N ALA A 211 -9.89 -2.83 3.33
CA ALA A 211 -9.54 -1.41 3.55
C ALA A 211 -10.77 -0.50 3.59
N SER A 212 -11.81 -0.82 2.82
CA SER A 212 -13.06 -0.04 2.81
C SER A 212 -13.87 -0.17 4.10
N GLN A 213 -13.67 -1.25 4.87
CA GLN A 213 -14.42 -1.60 6.08
C GLN A 213 -13.69 -1.20 7.37
N ILE A 214 -12.43 -0.79 7.29
CA ILE A 214 -11.62 -0.41 8.45
C ILE A 214 -12.28 0.75 9.21
N ASN A 215 -12.34 0.62 10.54
CA ASN A 215 -12.80 1.64 11.48
C ASN A 215 -11.74 1.98 12.55
N THR A 216 -10.69 1.18 12.67
CA THR A 216 -9.64 1.34 13.68
C THR A 216 -8.26 1.20 13.05
N ILE A 217 -7.40 2.16 13.34
CA ILE A 217 -6.02 2.23 12.88
C ILE A 217 -5.11 2.03 14.07
N VAL A 218 -4.17 1.10 13.97
CA VAL A 218 -3.14 0.89 14.98
C VAL A 218 -1.79 1.15 14.34
N PHE A 219 -1.11 2.18 14.81
CA PHE A 219 0.26 2.48 14.37
C PHE A 219 1.27 1.85 15.33
N ASP A 220 2.25 1.15 14.80
CA ASP A 220 3.49 1.00 15.53
C ASP A 220 4.15 2.36 15.73
N LYS A 221 4.86 2.56 16.84
CA LYS A 221 5.54 3.82 17.11
C LYS A 221 6.80 3.95 16.26
N THR A 222 7.73 2.99 16.42
CA THR A 222 9.12 3.10 15.96
C THR A 222 9.22 2.92 14.46
N GLY A 223 9.90 3.85 13.74
CA GLY A 223 10.04 3.78 12.28
C GLY A 223 8.76 4.12 11.49
N THR A 224 7.60 4.13 12.15
CA THR A 224 6.28 4.41 11.56
C THR A 224 5.82 5.84 11.89
N LEU A 225 5.49 6.15 13.14
CA LEU A 225 5.16 7.50 13.59
C LEU A 225 6.41 8.34 13.87
N THR A 226 7.53 7.69 14.10
CA THR A 226 8.85 8.28 14.32
C THR A 226 9.78 8.00 13.13
N GLU A 227 10.92 8.68 13.07
CA GLU A 227 11.88 8.55 11.97
C GLU A 227 12.61 7.21 11.95
N GLY A 228 12.63 6.45 13.08
CA GLY A 228 13.45 5.26 13.26
C GLY A 228 14.95 5.60 13.41
N LYS A 229 15.26 6.85 13.72
CA LYS A 229 16.62 7.37 13.86
C LYS A 229 16.75 8.02 15.23
N PRO A 230 17.12 7.25 16.27
CA PRO A 230 17.31 7.80 17.61
C PRO A 230 18.31 8.97 17.60
N ARG A 231 18.03 9.98 18.41
CA ARG A 231 18.92 11.14 18.61
C ARG A 231 19.03 11.43 20.10
N VAL A 232 20.20 11.89 20.52
CA VAL A 232 20.40 12.40 21.89
C VAL A 232 19.64 13.72 22.01
N THR A 233 18.71 13.80 22.97
CA THR A 233 17.87 14.99 23.21
C THR A 233 18.25 15.74 24.47
N GLU A 234 18.77 15.04 25.47
CA GLU A 234 19.19 15.65 26.76
C GLU A 234 20.44 14.94 27.30
N ILE A 235 21.39 15.71 27.81
CA ILE A 235 22.59 15.20 28.47
C ILE A 235 22.70 15.91 29.80
N ASN A 236 22.82 15.13 30.87
CA ASN A 236 23.08 15.63 32.20
C ASN A 236 24.43 15.09 32.70
N GLY A 237 25.39 15.97 32.92
CA GLY A 237 26.77 15.63 33.25
C GLY A 237 27.72 15.58 32.04
N ASP A 238 29.03 15.68 32.25
CA ASP A 238 30.05 15.56 31.17
C ASP A 238 30.39 14.08 30.94
N ILE A 239 29.41 13.33 30.41
CA ILE A 239 29.51 11.88 30.29
C ILE A 239 29.54 11.40 28.83
N LEU A 240 29.23 12.30 27.86
CA LEU A 240 29.01 11.92 26.48
C LEU A 240 30.22 11.22 25.84
N GLN A 241 31.41 11.73 26.05
CA GLN A 241 32.65 11.13 25.53
C GLN A 241 32.88 9.70 26.03
N ILE A 242 32.66 9.47 27.34
CA ILE A 242 32.84 8.14 27.95
C ILE A 242 31.75 7.18 27.43
N ALA A 243 30.49 7.63 27.39
CA ALA A 243 29.37 6.85 26.86
C ALA A 243 29.60 6.49 25.40
N ALA A 244 30.00 7.47 24.56
CA ALA A 244 30.31 7.24 23.15
C ALA A 244 31.48 6.26 22.96
N SER A 245 32.51 6.35 23.81
CA SER A 245 33.65 5.42 23.76
C SER A 245 33.23 3.98 24.05
N LEU A 246 32.35 3.76 25.02
CA LEU A 246 31.77 2.45 25.33
C LEU A 246 30.90 1.95 24.19
N GLU A 247 30.02 2.80 23.69
CA GLU A 247 29.06 2.46 22.62
C GLU A 247 29.70 2.21 21.24
N ARG A 248 30.98 2.59 21.06
CA ARG A 248 31.73 2.27 19.82
C ARG A 248 31.74 0.77 19.49
N HIS A 249 31.65 -0.07 20.50
CA HIS A 249 31.72 -1.53 20.41
C HIS A 249 30.31 -2.18 20.41
N SER A 250 29.25 -1.37 20.45
CA SER A 250 27.85 -1.82 20.49
C SER A 250 27.21 -1.71 19.11
N GLU A 251 26.45 -2.72 18.73
CA GLU A 251 25.64 -2.72 17.48
C GLU A 251 24.21 -2.16 17.70
N HIS A 252 23.91 -1.69 18.92
CA HIS A 252 22.59 -1.21 19.26
C HIS A 252 22.28 0.12 18.53
N PRO A 253 21.03 0.36 18.02
CA PRO A 253 20.67 1.62 17.35
C PRO A 253 20.96 2.88 18.16
N ILE A 254 20.87 2.81 19.50
CA ILE A 254 21.21 3.90 20.43
C ILE A 254 22.68 4.28 20.35
N ALA A 255 23.57 3.32 20.10
CA ALA A 255 25.01 3.56 19.97
C ALA A 255 25.32 4.57 18.86
N SER A 256 24.69 4.40 17.69
CA SER A 256 24.84 5.33 16.57
C SER A 256 24.42 6.75 16.93
N ALA A 257 23.37 6.91 17.74
CA ALA A 257 22.90 8.22 18.18
C ALA A 257 23.90 8.92 19.11
N ILE A 258 24.46 8.17 20.07
CA ILE A 258 25.44 8.66 21.04
C ILE A 258 26.78 9.00 20.36
N LEU A 259 27.21 8.13 19.41
CA LEU A 259 28.42 8.35 18.63
C LEU A 259 28.33 9.62 17.77
N LYS A 260 27.17 9.83 17.11
CA LYS A 260 26.94 11.03 16.29
C LYS A 260 26.83 12.31 17.10
N ALA A 261 26.39 12.23 18.34
CA ALA A 261 26.31 13.39 19.23
C ALA A 261 27.66 13.79 19.79
N ASN A 262 28.64 12.87 19.82
CA ASN A 262 29.94 13.13 20.38
C ASN A 262 30.90 13.75 19.35
N GLU A 263 31.39 14.95 19.61
CA GLU A 263 32.37 15.66 18.79
C GLU A 263 33.83 15.44 19.27
N LYS A 264 34.02 14.86 20.47
CA LYS A 264 35.34 14.63 21.05
C LYS A 264 35.95 13.32 20.54
N GLU A 265 37.29 13.23 20.55
CA GLU A 265 37.98 11.96 20.26
C GLU A 265 37.53 10.84 21.20
N LEU A 266 37.33 9.66 20.68
CA LEU A 266 36.92 8.49 21.46
C LEU A 266 38.11 7.96 22.29
N LEU A 267 37.81 7.61 23.52
CA LEU A 267 38.77 7.04 24.45
C LEU A 267 38.96 5.54 24.19
N ASN A 268 40.13 5.01 24.54
CA ASN A 268 40.41 3.59 24.40
C ASN A 268 39.69 2.78 25.49
N VAL A 269 38.91 1.77 25.08
CA VAL A 269 38.14 0.89 25.98
C VAL A 269 38.78 -0.48 26.01
N SER A 270 39.03 -1.00 27.21
CA SER A 270 39.44 -2.39 27.44
C SER A 270 38.37 -3.16 28.22
N ASP A 271 38.42 -4.50 28.19
CA ASP A 271 37.47 -5.38 28.87
C ASP A 271 36.00 -5.04 28.63
N PHE A 272 35.67 -4.72 27.34
CA PHE A 272 34.29 -4.46 26.93
C PHE A 272 33.42 -5.70 27.11
N LYS A 273 32.24 -5.52 27.73
CA LYS A 273 31.18 -6.56 27.83
C LYS A 273 29.83 -5.96 27.60
N ALA A 274 29.08 -6.57 26.70
CA ALA A 274 27.64 -6.31 26.55
C ALA A 274 26.85 -7.15 27.55
N LEU A 275 25.94 -6.52 28.28
CA LEU A 275 25.03 -7.17 29.23
C LEU A 275 23.59 -7.10 28.65
N PRO A 276 23.12 -8.18 28.02
CA PRO A 276 21.83 -8.16 27.32
C PRO A 276 20.70 -7.64 28.21
N GLY A 277 19.92 -6.69 27.69
CA GLY A 277 18.78 -6.10 28.38
C GLY A 277 19.08 -5.06 29.45
N THR A 278 20.37 -4.87 29.85
CA THR A 278 20.75 -3.96 30.92
C THR A 278 21.68 -2.82 30.47
N GLY A 279 22.68 -3.12 29.66
CA GLY A 279 23.64 -2.11 29.21
C GLY A 279 24.98 -2.69 28.79
N ILE A 280 26.01 -1.88 28.85
CA ILE A 280 27.40 -2.22 28.50
C ILE A 280 28.37 -1.81 29.61
N GLU A 281 29.44 -2.55 29.75
CA GLU A 281 30.53 -2.20 30.68
C GLU A 281 31.88 -2.24 29.98
N GLY A 282 32.82 -1.45 30.50
CA GLY A 282 34.21 -1.45 30.01
C GLY A 282 35.11 -0.64 30.92
N ILE A 283 36.40 -0.74 30.67
CA ILE A 283 37.43 -0.02 31.43
C ILE A 283 38.03 1.08 30.54
N ILE A 284 37.99 2.33 31.04
CA ILE A 284 38.61 3.49 30.42
C ILE A 284 39.53 4.14 31.46
N ASN A 285 40.80 4.39 31.10
CA ASN A 285 41.79 5.00 31.99
C ASN A 285 41.90 4.27 33.37
N LYS A 286 41.90 2.94 33.35
CA LYS A 286 41.95 2.07 34.55
C LYS A 286 40.73 2.17 35.47
N LYS A 287 39.64 2.82 35.05
CA LYS A 287 38.40 2.93 35.80
C LYS A 287 37.32 2.13 35.11
N LYS A 288 36.54 1.36 35.90
CA LYS A 288 35.42 0.59 35.37
C LYS A 288 34.17 1.46 35.26
N TYR A 289 33.56 1.45 34.10
CA TYR A 289 32.30 2.15 33.80
C TYR A 289 31.25 1.15 33.39
N PHE A 290 30.00 1.46 33.75
CA PHE A 290 28.78 0.81 33.24
C PHE A 290 27.90 1.88 32.64
N PHE A 291 27.40 1.63 31.41
CA PHE A 291 26.45 2.49 30.75
C PHE A 291 25.24 1.66 30.38
N GLY A 292 24.05 2.06 30.83
CA GLY A 292 22.85 1.28 30.62
C GLY A 292 21.58 1.92 31.17
N LYS A 293 20.50 1.14 31.20
CA LYS A 293 19.18 1.60 31.63
C LYS A 293 19.20 2.11 33.08
N HIS A 294 18.68 3.31 33.27
CA HIS A 294 18.48 3.95 34.56
C HIS A 294 17.17 4.73 34.55
N GLU A 295 16.14 4.19 35.22
CA GLU A 295 14.77 4.71 35.14
C GLU A 295 14.31 4.84 33.69
N ASP A 296 13.92 6.07 33.27
CA ASP A 296 13.47 6.40 31.90
C ASP A 296 14.63 6.89 31.00
N ARG A 297 15.88 6.83 31.45
CA ARG A 297 17.09 7.39 30.81
C ARG A 297 18.19 6.34 30.69
N LEU A 298 19.27 6.71 30.01
CA LEU A 298 20.53 5.96 30.06
C LEU A 298 21.47 6.60 31.04
N GLY A 299 21.96 5.84 32.00
CA GLY A 299 22.89 6.31 33.05
C GLY A 299 24.30 5.82 32.82
N LEU A 300 25.30 6.70 33.01
CA LEU A 300 26.69 6.31 33.12
C LEU A 300 27.08 6.20 34.60
N PHE A 301 27.61 5.04 34.97
CA PHE A 301 28.03 4.76 36.34
C PHE A 301 29.52 4.47 36.40
N GLN A 302 30.16 4.95 37.46
CA GLN A 302 31.50 4.55 37.85
C GLN A 302 31.44 3.96 39.26
N ASN A 303 31.85 2.70 39.44
CA ASN A 303 31.80 2.01 40.72
C ASN A 303 30.44 2.17 41.46
N LYS A 304 29.31 1.99 40.73
CA LYS A 304 27.92 2.18 41.19
C LYS A 304 27.48 3.63 41.43
N ASN A 305 28.37 4.62 41.33
CA ASN A 305 27.98 6.03 41.46
C ASN A 305 27.50 6.54 40.07
N LEU A 306 26.30 7.12 40.01
CA LEU A 306 25.78 7.77 38.80
C LEU A 306 26.58 9.04 38.51
N LEU A 307 27.20 9.13 37.34
CA LEU A 307 27.95 10.30 36.87
C LEU A 307 27.06 11.25 36.07
N GLY A 308 26.04 10.73 35.44
CA GLY A 308 25.12 11.50 34.63
C GLY A 308 24.19 10.63 33.83
N THR A 309 23.29 11.27 33.09
CA THR A 309 22.26 10.58 32.26
C THR A 309 22.19 11.16 30.86
N ILE A 310 21.83 10.31 29.91
CA ILE A 310 21.56 10.66 28.51
C ILE A 310 20.14 10.23 28.18
N VAL A 311 19.38 11.13 27.57
CA VAL A 311 18.08 10.81 26.98
C VAL A 311 18.25 10.63 25.47
N VAL A 312 17.81 9.51 24.95
CA VAL A 312 17.82 9.22 23.52
C VAL A 312 16.37 8.99 23.11
N GLU A 313 15.87 9.84 22.24
CA GLU A 313 14.51 9.76 21.74
C GLU A 313 14.51 9.60 20.21
N ASP A 314 13.54 8.89 19.70
CA ASP A 314 13.30 8.80 18.24
C ASP A 314 12.38 9.95 17.83
N ALA A 315 12.84 10.77 16.90
CA ALA A 315 12.13 11.98 16.50
C ALA A 315 10.79 11.65 15.84
N ILE A 316 9.73 12.31 16.27
CA ILE A 316 8.40 12.22 15.65
C ILE A 316 8.50 12.81 14.25
N ARG A 317 7.96 12.10 13.25
CA ARG A 317 7.86 12.65 11.89
C ARG A 317 6.93 13.86 11.87
N GLU A 318 7.32 14.92 11.21
CA GLU A 318 6.48 16.12 11.03
C GLU A 318 5.12 15.79 10.40
N THR A 319 5.09 14.74 9.56
CA THR A 319 3.88 14.30 8.86
C THR A 319 2.93 13.47 9.72
N SER A 320 3.39 12.96 10.88
CA SER A 320 2.59 12.05 11.72
C SER A 320 1.37 12.74 12.34
N VAL A 321 1.53 13.96 12.85
CA VAL A 321 0.41 14.75 13.40
C VAL A 321 -0.66 14.99 12.33
N LYS A 322 -0.24 15.35 11.12
CA LYS A 322 -1.16 15.55 9.99
C LYS A 322 -1.87 14.24 9.61
N ALA A 323 -1.15 13.12 9.59
CA ALA A 323 -1.72 11.81 9.29
C ALA A 323 -2.81 11.41 10.30
N VAL A 324 -2.53 11.53 11.60
CA VAL A 324 -3.49 11.23 12.67
C VAL A 324 -4.75 12.09 12.52
N ASN A 325 -4.59 13.40 12.30
CA ASN A 325 -5.72 14.31 12.11
C ASN A 325 -6.57 13.95 10.88
N LEU A 326 -5.94 13.53 9.77
CA LEU A 326 -6.65 13.11 8.58
C LEU A 326 -7.48 11.85 8.82
N LEU A 327 -6.89 10.84 9.46
CA LEU A 327 -7.58 9.59 9.77
C LEU A 327 -8.74 9.83 10.73
N ARG A 328 -8.59 10.70 11.72
CA ARG A 328 -9.69 11.11 12.60
C ARG A 328 -10.81 11.85 11.86
N LYS A 329 -10.48 12.74 10.92
CA LYS A 329 -11.47 13.40 10.04
C LYS A 329 -12.23 12.40 9.15
N MET A 330 -11.62 11.24 8.85
CA MET A 330 -12.28 10.13 8.13
C MET A 330 -13.18 9.29 9.05
N GLY A 331 -13.31 9.62 10.34
CA GLY A 331 -14.12 8.91 11.33
C GLY A 331 -13.44 7.65 11.89
N LEU A 332 -12.11 7.52 11.76
CA LEU A 332 -11.37 6.35 12.21
C LEU A 332 -10.84 6.55 13.63
N SER A 333 -10.90 5.52 14.45
CA SER A 333 -10.23 5.47 15.76
C SER A 333 -8.74 5.20 15.56
N VAL A 334 -7.87 6.03 16.15
CA VAL A 334 -6.41 5.88 16.01
C VAL A 334 -5.82 5.44 17.34
N TYR A 335 -5.00 4.40 17.30
CA TYR A 335 -4.26 3.81 18.40
C TYR A 335 -2.76 3.89 18.11
N MET A 336 -1.96 4.04 19.16
CA MET A 336 -0.51 3.86 19.12
C MET A 336 -0.16 2.60 19.91
N LEU A 337 0.65 1.72 19.31
CA LEU A 337 1.18 0.49 19.90
C LEU A 337 2.69 0.65 20.08
N THR A 338 3.21 0.40 21.27
CA THR A 338 4.63 0.56 21.57
C THR A 338 5.11 -0.35 22.70
N GLY A 339 6.40 -0.70 22.68
CA GLY A 339 7.09 -1.36 23.78
C GLY A 339 7.59 -0.42 24.88
N ASP A 340 7.44 0.90 24.70
CA ASP A 340 7.83 1.88 25.72
C ASP A 340 6.96 1.76 26.97
N ASN A 341 7.47 2.30 28.10
CA ASN A 341 6.65 2.44 29.29
C ASN A 341 5.49 3.42 29.07
N GLN A 342 4.43 3.27 29.88
CA GLN A 342 3.18 4.02 29.73
C GLN A 342 3.42 5.54 29.73
N LYS A 343 4.27 6.05 30.61
CA LYS A 343 4.54 7.49 30.75
C LYS A 343 5.18 8.10 29.49
N THR A 344 6.16 7.42 28.91
CA THR A 344 6.81 7.84 27.66
C THR A 344 5.83 7.75 26.48
N ALA A 345 5.06 6.67 26.42
CA ALA A 345 4.05 6.47 25.40
C ALA A 345 2.97 7.57 25.44
N ASP A 346 2.48 7.92 26.62
CA ASP A 346 1.46 8.99 26.78
C ASP A 346 1.98 10.36 26.35
N LYS A 347 3.25 10.69 26.67
CA LYS A 347 3.91 11.94 26.24
C LYS A 347 3.93 12.05 24.71
N ILE A 348 4.33 10.97 24.03
CA ILE A 348 4.39 10.92 22.56
C ILE A 348 2.98 10.98 21.96
N ALA A 349 2.05 10.19 22.48
CA ALA A 349 0.69 10.15 22.03
C ALA A 349 0.00 11.51 22.14
N LEU A 350 0.21 12.23 23.24
CA LEU A 350 -0.32 13.58 23.43
C LEU A 350 0.18 14.56 22.36
N SER A 351 1.49 14.50 22.02
CA SER A 351 2.06 15.37 20.99
C SER A 351 1.55 15.03 19.58
N LEU A 352 1.10 13.79 19.33
CA LEU A 352 0.48 13.32 18.09
C LEU A 352 -1.04 13.54 18.06
N GLY A 353 -1.65 13.90 19.19
CA GLY A 353 -3.10 13.99 19.35
C GLY A 353 -3.79 12.61 19.40
N ILE A 354 -3.08 11.54 19.75
CA ILE A 354 -3.61 10.18 19.91
C ILE A 354 -4.09 10.00 21.34
N THR A 355 -5.31 9.54 21.53
CA THR A 355 -5.92 9.29 22.85
C THR A 355 -5.85 7.82 23.30
N ASN A 356 -5.69 6.90 22.36
CA ASN A 356 -5.68 5.48 22.65
C ASN A 356 -4.26 4.95 22.54
N VAL A 357 -3.70 4.51 23.66
CA VAL A 357 -2.31 4.01 23.76
C VAL A 357 -2.31 2.60 24.30
N ILE A 358 -1.52 1.73 23.67
CA ILE A 358 -1.24 0.37 24.12
C ILE A 358 0.28 0.30 24.31
N ALA A 359 0.71 0.51 25.54
CA ALA A 359 2.12 0.57 25.93
C ALA A 359 2.62 -0.77 26.52
N GLU A 360 3.92 -0.87 26.74
CA GLU A 360 4.59 -2.02 27.38
C GLU A 360 4.34 -3.36 26.67
N VAL A 361 4.21 -3.33 25.33
CA VAL A 361 3.91 -4.51 24.52
C VAL A 361 5.18 -5.12 23.96
N MET A 362 5.45 -6.36 24.33
CA MET A 362 6.57 -7.10 23.75
C MET A 362 6.30 -7.44 22.27
N PRO A 363 7.32 -7.59 21.43
CA PRO A 363 7.13 -7.87 20.00
C PRO A 363 6.23 -9.07 19.73
N GLU A 364 6.36 -10.15 20.48
CA GLU A 364 5.54 -11.37 20.41
C GLU A 364 4.06 -11.15 20.77
N ASP A 365 3.77 -10.15 21.62
CA ASP A 365 2.42 -9.87 22.10
C ASP A 365 1.63 -8.92 21.21
N LYS A 366 2.29 -8.24 20.26
CA LYS A 366 1.63 -7.27 19.36
C LYS A 366 0.44 -7.88 18.62
N ALA A 367 0.59 -9.10 18.09
CA ALA A 367 -0.49 -9.79 17.38
C ALA A 367 -1.68 -10.09 18.32
N ALA A 368 -1.42 -10.47 19.58
CA ALA A 368 -2.47 -10.72 20.57
C ALA A 368 -3.26 -9.44 20.91
N LYS A 369 -2.59 -8.28 20.97
CA LYS A 369 -3.26 -6.98 21.18
C LYS A 369 -4.17 -6.59 20.00
N ILE A 370 -3.72 -6.83 18.76
CA ILE A 370 -4.56 -6.66 17.57
C ILE A 370 -5.79 -7.54 17.65
N LYS A 371 -5.62 -8.83 17.99
CA LYS A 371 -6.74 -9.77 18.14
C LYS A 371 -7.73 -9.32 19.21
N GLN A 372 -7.27 -8.81 20.34
CA GLN A 372 -8.16 -8.25 21.38
C GLN A 372 -9.07 -7.13 20.85
N LEU A 373 -8.53 -6.25 20.00
CA LEU A 373 -9.33 -5.20 19.36
C LEU A 373 -10.35 -5.79 18.38
N GLN A 374 -9.97 -6.81 17.61
CA GLN A 374 -10.87 -7.51 16.68
C GLN A 374 -11.99 -8.22 17.43
N ASP A 375 -11.69 -8.91 18.53
CA ASP A 375 -12.66 -9.60 19.38
C ASP A 375 -13.66 -8.62 20.04
N ALA A 376 -13.24 -7.34 20.23
CA ALA A 376 -14.11 -6.24 20.63
C ALA A 376 -14.96 -5.65 19.47
N GLY A 377 -15.01 -6.32 18.32
CA GLY A 377 -15.81 -5.91 17.15
C GLY A 377 -15.18 -4.79 16.30
N ARG A 378 -13.90 -4.50 16.49
CA ARG A 378 -13.17 -3.53 15.67
C ARG A 378 -12.68 -4.17 14.36
N ARG A 379 -12.74 -3.40 13.29
CA ARG A 379 -12.06 -3.72 12.02
C ARG A 379 -10.73 -2.98 11.99
N VAL A 380 -9.65 -3.72 12.20
CA VAL A 380 -8.33 -3.16 12.52
C VAL A 380 -7.42 -3.15 11.30
N ALA A 381 -6.85 -1.97 10.99
CA ALA A 381 -5.65 -1.89 10.16
C ALA A 381 -4.43 -1.69 11.05
N MET A 382 -3.41 -2.56 10.93
CA MET A 382 -2.11 -2.40 11.58
C MET A 382 -1.13 -1.77 10.60
N ILE A 383 -0.41 -0.75 11.06
CA ILE A 383 0.62 -0.06 10.28
C ILE A 383 1.96 -0.24 10.98
N GLY A 384 2.94 -0.77 10.25
CA GLY A 384 4.30 -0.99 10.75
C GLY A 384 5.33 -0.98 9.62
N ASP A 385 6.61 -0.96 9.98
CA ASP A 385 7.73 -0.86 9.02
C ASP A 385 8.65 -2.09 9.04
N GLY A 386 8.57 -2.91 10.06
CA GLY A 386 9.61 -3.86 10.40
C GLY A 386 9.24 -5.33 10.37
N VAL A 387 10.29 -6.15 10.47
CA VAL A 387 10.20 -7.61 10.65
C VAL A 387 9.43 -7.95 11.93
N ASN A 388 9.62 -7.13 12.97
CA ASN A 388 8.99 -7.32 14.28
C ASN A 388 7.46 -7.14 14.26
N ASP A 389 6.94 -6.43 13.25
CA ASP A 389 5.51 -6.17 13.11
C ASP A 389 4.79 -7.17 12.20
N ALA A 390 5.54 -8.02 11.48
CA ALA A 390 4.97 -8.96 10.52
C ALA A 390 3.86 -9.85 11.11
N PRO A 391 3.99 -10.41 12.33
CA PRO A 391 2.90 -11.16 12.95
C PRO A 391 1.66 -10.32 13.23
N ALA A 392 1.83 -9.05 13.64
CA ALA A 392 0.73 -8.12 13.91
C ALA A 392 0.06 -7.63 12.62
N LEU A 393 0.87 -7.37 11.55
CA LEU A 393 0.37 -7.04 10.22
C LEU A 393 -0.47 -8.17 9.63
N ALA A 394 -0.01 -9.41 9.78
CA ALA A 394 -0.74 -10.61 9.32
C ALA A 394 -2.02 -10.87 10.13
N GLN A 395 -2.01 -10.60 11.45
CA GLN A 395 -3.17 -10.79 12.32
C GLN A 395 -4.28 -9.77 12.05
N ALA A 396 -3.94 -8.54 11.69
CA ALA A 396 -4.92 -7.48 11.45
C ALA A 396 -5.87 -7.80 10.28
N ASP A 397 -7.08 -7.20 10.28
CA ASP A 397 -7.97 -7.29 9.10
C ASP A 397 -7.27 -6.75 7.85
N LEU A 398 -6.41 -5.74 8.04
CA LEU A 398 -5.56 -5.18 6.99
C LEU A 398 -4.18 -4.83 7.54
N GLY A 399 -3.13 -5.46 7.05
CA GLY A 399 -1.75 -5.02 7.27
C GLY A 399 -1.35 -3.95 6.25
N ILE A 400 -0.74 -2.85 6.71
CA ILE A 400 -0.17 -1.80 5.85
C ILE A 400 1.31 -1.67 6.19
N ALA A 401 2.17 -2.09 5.29
CA ALA A 401 3.61 -1.96 5.43
C ALA A 401 4.09 -0.58 4.96
N MET A 402 4.98 0.05 5.73
CA MET A 402 5.53 1.38 5.44
C MET A 402 6.85 1.28 4.67
N GLY A 403 7.00 2.08 3.63
CA GLY A 403 8.22 2.50 2.95
C GLY A 403 9.22 1.42 2.58
N SER A 404 10.37 1.53 3.17
CA SER A 404 11.51 0.61 2.99
C SER A 404 11.42 -0.62 3.90
N GLY A 405 10.22 -1.00 4.33
CA GLY A 405 9.99 -2.19 5.13
C GLY A 405 10.73 -3.40 4.57
N SER A 406 11.15 -4.30 5.44
CA SER A 406 11.79 -5.55 5.03
C SER A 406 10.89 -6.32 4.06
N ASP A 407 11.49 -7.18 3.25
CA ASP A 407 10.74 -8.05 2.34
C ASP A 407 9.64 -8.83 3.09
N VAL A 408 9.90 -9.19 4.36
CA VAL A 408 8.94 -9.86 5.25
C VAL A 408 7.73 -8.98 5.57
N ALA A 409 7.93 -7.68 5.86
CA ALA A 409 6.81 -6.76 6.09
C ALA A 409 6.03 -6.49 4.80
N MET A 410 6.74 -6.40 3.66
CA MET A 410 6.10 -6.31 2.35
C MET A 410 5.27 -7.57 2.07
N GLU A 411 5.70 -8.74 2.50
CA GLU A 411 4.98 -10.00 2.29
C GLU A 411 3.73 -10.12 3.19
N ALA A 412 3.83 -9.70 4.45
CA ALA A 412 2.74 -9.74 5.43
C ALA A 412 1.64 -8.69 5.19
N GLY A 413 1.96 -7.54 4.61
CA GLY A 413 1.01 -6.45 4.38
C GLY A 413 0.10 -6.69 3.17
N GLY A 414 -1.20 -6.41 3.30
CA GLY A 414 -2.15 -6.36 2.16
C GLY A 414 -1.99 -5.09 1.33
N ILE A 415 -1.47 -4.01 1.94
CA ILE A 415 -1.07 -2.76 1.26
C ILE A 415 0.37 -2.44 1.63
N VAL A 416 1.16 -2.02 0.64
CA VAL A 416 2.53 -1.55 0.84
C VAL A 416 2.63 -0.10 0.36
N LEU A 417 3.13 0.77 1.21
CA LEU A 417 3.38 2.17 0.87
C LEU A 417 4.84 2.32 0.42
N ALA A 418 5.08 2.96 -0.71
CA ALA A 418 6.43 3.13 -1.26
C ALA A 418 7.30 4.08 -0.43
N THR A 419 6.69 4.92 0.40
CA THR A 419 7.37 5.91 1.25
C THR A 419 7.03 5.71 2.73
N ASN A 420 7.86 6.28 3.60
CA ASN A 420 7.66 6.27 5.05
C ASN A 420 6.76 7.43 5.54
N ASP A 421 5.92 8.01 4.66
CA ASP A 421 5.00 9.07 5.04
C ASP A 421 3.66 8.51 5.55
N PRO A 422 3.33 8.68 6.85
CA PRO A 422 2.08 8.15 7.43
C PRO A 422 0.80 8.73 6.79
N ARG A 423 0.87 9.90 6.12
CA ARG A 423 -0.27 10.49 5.40
C ARG A 423 -0.76 9.59 4.26
N ASN A 424 0.12 8.76 3.71
CA ASN A 424 -0.21 7.81 2.66
C ASN A 424 -1.18 6.72 3.11
N VAL A 425 -1.27 6.43 4.40
CA VAL A 425 -2.29 5.54 4.97
C VAL A 425 -3.70 6.08 4.69
N ALA A 426 -3.92 7.37 4.95
CA ALA A 426 -5.21 8.00 4.66
C ALA A 426 -5.54 7.99 3.16
N SER A 427 -4.53 8.23 2.30
CA SER A 427 -4.67 8.18 0.84
C SER A 427 -5.01 6.76 0.35
N ALA A 428 -4.35 5.74 0.90
CA ALA A 428 -4.61 4.34 0.57
C ALA A 428 -6.04 3.92 0.93
N LEU A 429 -6.51 4.28 2.12
CA LEU A 429 -7.88 4.00 2.55
C LEU A 429 -8.94 4.77 1.74
N ASP A 430 -8.69 6.03 1.36
CA ASP A 430 -9.59 6.81 0.50
C ASP A 430 -9.69 6.19 -0.90
N LEU A 431 -8.55 5.82 -1.50
CA LEU A 431 -8.52 5.15 -2.80
C LEU A 431 -9.26 3.81 -2.77
N ALA A 432 -9.03 3.00 -1.72
CA ALA A 432 -9.70 1.72 -1.54
C ALA A 432 -11.22 1.89 -1.41
N LYS A 433 -11.69 2.82 -0.57
CA LYS A 433 -13.13 3.14 -0.41
C LYS A 433 -13.75 3.56 -1.74
N LYS A 434 -13.09 4.42 -2.52
CA LYS A 434 -13.57 4.85 -3.82
C LYS A 434 -13.59 3.73 -4.84
N THR A 435 -12.58 2.85 -4.82
CA THR A 435 -12.52 1.68 -5.72
C THR A 435 -13.67 0.72 -5.42
N VAL A 436 -13.91 0.39 -4.15
CA VAL A 436 -15.02 -0.48 -3.74
C VAL A 436 -16.38 0.16 -4.05
N PHE A 437 -16.50 1.48 -3.86
CA PHE A 437 -17.72 2.21 -4.28
C PHE A 437 -17.96 2.08 -5.79
N LYS A 438 -16.91 2.18 -6.62
CA LYS A 438 -17.02 1.97 -8.06
C LYS A 438 -17.40 0.53 -8.41
N ILE A 439 -16.85 -0.47 -7.71
CA ILE A 439 -17.27 -1.88 -7.88
C ILE A 439 -18.77 -2.01 -7.62
N LYS A 440 -19.27 -1.53 -6.48
CA LYS A 440 -20.70 -1.58 -6.13
C LYS A 440 -21.57 -0.84 -7.15
N SER A 441 -21.13 0.33 -7.59
CA SER A 441 -21.82 1.12 -8.62
C SER A 441 -21.84 0.40 -9.98
N ASN A 442 -20.74 -0.26 -10.37
CA ASN A 442 -20.66 -1.05 -11.58
C ASN A 442 -21.61 -2.25 -11.55
N LEU A 443 -21.67 -2.97 -10.42
CA LEU A 443 -22.59 -4.08 -10.23
C LEU A 443 -24.04 -3.60 -10.35
N PHE A 444 -24.36 -2.45 -9.76
CA PHE A 444 -25.69 -1.83 -9.91
C PHE A 444 -26.01 -1.51 -11.36
N PHE A 445 -25.11 -0.84 -12.09
CA PHE A 445 -25.32 -0.53 -13.50
C PHE A 445 -25.44 -1.80 -14.35
N ALA A 446 -24.62 -2.82 -14.11
CA ALA A 446 -24.68 -4.09 -14.82
C ALA A 446 -26.04 -4.80 -14.65
N MET A 447 -26.67 -4.67 -13.47
CA MET A 447 -27.94 -5.31 -13.16
C MET A 447 -29.18 -4.51 -13.59
N ILE A 448 -29.13 -3.18 -13.52
CA ILE A 448 -30.32 -2.35 -13.76
C ILE A 448 -30.81 -2.45 -15.19
N TYR A 449 -29.91 -2.56 -16.20
CA TYR A 449 -30.27 -2.75 -17.59
C TYR A 449 -31.06 -4.06 -17.80
N ASN A 450 -30.63 -5.13 -17.13
CA ASN A 450 -31.27 -6.43 -17.20
C ASN A 450 -32.63 -6.41 -16.49
N LEU A 451 -32.67 -5.83 -15.28
CA LEU A 451 -33.88 -5.77 -14.45
C LEU A 451 -35.02 -4.99 -15.14
N LEU A 452 -34.68 -3.90 -15.82
CA LEU A 452 -35.65 -3.09 -16.55
C LEU A 452 -35.95 -3.67 -17.96
N GLY A 453 -34.92 -4.24 -18.61
CA GLY A 453 -35.03 -4.71 -19.96
C GLY A 453 -35.82 -6.03 -20.13
N ILE A 454 -35.69 -6.96 -19.15
CA ILE A 454 -36.37 -8.26 -19.20
C ILE A 454 -37.90 -8.11 -19.26
N PRO A 455 -38.59 -7.35 -18.39
CA PRO A 455 -40.02 -7.13 -18.48
C PRO A 455 -40.46 -6.51 -19.82
N VAL A 456 -39.70 -5.50 -20.31
CA VAL A 456 -39.99 -4.82 -21.57
C VAL A 456 -39.85 -5.79 -22.78
N ALA A 457 -38.82 -6.64 -22.74
CA ALA A 457 -38.63 -7.70 -23.74
C ALA A 457 -39.75 -8.75 -23.66
N ALA A 458 -40.12 -9.18 -22.45
CA ALA A 458 -41.20 -10.17 -22.26
C ALA A 458 -42.57 -9.67 -22.74
N MET A 459 -42.81 -8.36 -22.64
CA MET A 459 -44.04 -7.73 -23.24
C MET A 459 -43.98 -7.58 -24.77
N GLY A 460 -42.88 -7.99 -25.44
CA GLY A 460 -42.72 -7.84 -26.89
C GLY A 460 -42.39 -6.42 -27.36
N LEU A 461 -42.10 -5.50 -26.42
CA LEU A 461 -41.80 -4.10 -26.72
C LEU A 461 -40.32 -3.82 -27.06
N LEU A 462 -39.46 -4.81 -26.84
CA LEU A 462 -38.03 -4.69 -27.10
C LEU A 462 -37.61 -5.65 -28.22
N LYS A 463 -37.05 -5.12 -29.30
CA LYS A 463 -36.46 -5.92 -30.38
C LYS A 463 -35.07 -6.46 -29.97
N PRO A 464 -34.67 -7.67 -30.46
CA PRO A 464 -33.38 -8.28 -30.12
C PRO A 464 -32.16 -7.39 -30.43
N GLU A 465 -32.17 -6.66 -31.54
CA GLU A 465 -31.10 -5.74 -31.93
C GLU A 465 -30.95 -4.59 -30.94
N ILE A 466 -32.06 -4.04 -30.43
CA ILE A 466 -32.04 -2.98 -29.40
C ILE A 466 -31.58 -3.57 -28.07
N ALA A 467 -31.97 -4.80 -27.74
CA ALA A 467 -31.47 -5.51 -26.58
C ALA A 467 -29.93 -5.68 -26.65
N GLY A 468 -29.38 -6.05 -27.80
CA GLY A 468 -27.93 -6.14 -28.03
C GLY A 468 -27.21 -4.81 -27.86
N LEU A 469 -27.78 -3.71 -28.36
CA LEU A 469 -27.24 -2.37 -28.19
C LEU A 469 -27.24 -1.95 -26.69
N ALA A 470 -28.33 -2.20 -25.97
CA ALA A 470 -28.44 -1.91 -24.55
C ALA A 470 -27.37 -2.66 -23.72
N MET A 471 -27.11 -3.94 -24.08
CA MET A 471 -26.07 -4.74 -23.47
C MET A 471 -24.66 -4.19 -23.76
N ALA A 472 -24.39 -3.74 -25.00
CA ALA A 472 -23.16 -3.09 -25.37
C ALA A 472 -22.95 -1.82 -24.53
N LEU A 473 -23.97 -0.98 -24.39
CA LEU A 473 -23.94 0.24 -23.57
C LEU A 473 -23.76 -0.06 -22.09
N SER A 474 -24.36 -1.14 -21.58
CA SER A 474 -24.14 -1.59 -20.19
C SER A 474 -22.67 -1.86 -19.91
N SER A 475 -21.98 -2.64 -20.77
CA SER A 475 -20.55 -2.93 -20.64
C SER A 475 -19.69 -1.66 -20.73
N VAL A 476 -19.99 -0.76 -21.67
CA VAL A 476 -19.30 0.53 -21.81
C VAL A 476 -19.48 1.40 -20.56
N SER A 477 -20.67 1.44 -19.99
CA SER A 477 -20.99 2.21 -18.77
C SER A 477 -20.15 1.73 -17.59
N VAL A 478 -20.03 0.42 -17.39
CA VAL A 478 -19.23 -0.20 -16.32
C VAL A 478 -17.75 0.18 -16.46
N VAL A 479 -17.20 0.04 -17.67
CA VAL A 479 -15.78 0.35 -17.90
C VAL A 479 -15.52 1.85 -17.76
N THR A 480 -16.37 2.70 -18.35
CA THR A 480 -16.23 4.16 -18.23
C THR A 480 -16.32 4.62 -16.77
N ASN A 481 -17.26 4.05 -15.99
CA ASN A 481 -17.38 4.36 -14.57
C ASN A 481 -16.11 3.97 -13.79
N SER A 482 -15.48 2.83 -14.13
CA SER A 482 -14.21 2.42 -13.55
C SER A 482 -13.07 3.38 -13.91
N LEU A 483 -13.00 3.83 -15.18
CA LEU A 483 -11.99 4.78 -15.65
C LEU A 483 -12.05 6.14 -14.96
N LEU A 484 -13.19 6.53 -14.38
CA LEU A 484 -13.29 7.73 -13.55
C LEU A 484 -12.39 7.69 -12.31
N LEU A 485 -11.92 6.50 -11.89
CA LEU A 485 -10.89 6.39 -10.84
C LEU A 485 -9.56 7.04 -11.27
N ASN A 486 -9.28 7.17 -12.56
CA ASN A 486 -8.09 7.89 -13.04
C ASN A 486 -8.10 9.38 -12.65
N LEU A 487 -9.27 9.96 -12.41
CA LEU A 487 -9.43 11.33 -11.90
C LEU A 487 -9.13 11.45 -10.41
N TRP A 488 -8.99 10.31 -9.70
CA TRP A 488 -8.58 10.36 -8.30
C TRP A 488 -7.18 10.99 -8.21
N THR A 489 -7.06 11.97 -7.33
CA THR A 489 -5.78 12.58 -7.00
C THR A 489 -5.46 12.27 -5.55
N LYS A 490 -4.21 11.90 -5.30
CA LYS A 490 -3.66 11.88 -3.95
C LYS A 490 -3.84 13.29 -3.41
N LYS A 491 -4.72 13.47 -2.41
CA LYS A 491 -4.88 14.78 -1.81
C LYS A 491 -3.52 15.20 -1.29
N SER A 492 -2.91 16.23 -1.89
CA SER A 492 -1.75 16.86 -1.29
C SER A 492 -2.25 17.56 -0.03
N TYR A 493 -2.02 16.93 1.10
CA TYR A 493 -2.37 17.48 2.41
C TYR A 493 -1.31 18.52 2.83
N THR A 494 -0.92 19.37 1.88
CA THR A 494 -0.12 20.57 2.10
C THR A 494 -1.07 21.70 2.46
N ALA A 495 -1.51 21.72 3.68
CA ALA A 495 -2.01 22.90 4.37
C ALA A 495 -1.93 22.62 5.89
#